data_1eebc9a6f8ce6eaf6fc301ff22b49cfe
#
_entry.id   1eebc9a6f8ce6eaf6fc301ff22b49cfe
#
_cell.length_a   1.000
_cell.length_b   1.000
_cell.length_c   1.000
_cell.angle_alpha   90.00
_cell.angle_beta   90.00
_cell.angle_gamma   90.00
#
_symmetry.space_group_name_H-M   'P 1'
#
loop_
_entity.id
_entity.type
_entity.pdbx_description
1 polymer ?
#
loop_
_entity_poly.entity_id
_entity_poly.type
_entity_poly.pdbx_seq_one_letter_code
_entity_poly.pdbx_strand_id
1 'polypeptide(L)'
;MGLKNPWEPVQTFSNNQTLRGRELHVKNGEAGILTTQVNKLIDWGRSSSLWPSLFGLACCAIEMMSTSADRFDMARFGAEVYRASPRQADLMIVAGRCSIKMAPVLRQIYDQMPDPKWVIAMGACASCGGVFNNYAIVQGVDKIVPVDVFIPGCPPTPEMLLFGFNELQRKIREGVPNPPDPLKASGMKLVGPIGEEL
;
A
#
# COMPACT_ATOMS: atom_id res chain seq x y z
N MET A 1 23.42 -11.41 27.26
CA MET A 1 22.50 -11.47 26.11
C MET A 1 21.63 -10.23 26.15
N GLY A 2 22.02 -9.17 25.43
CA GLY A 2 21.31 -7.90 25.41
C GLY A 2 20.14 -7.95 24.45
N LEU A 3 18.93 -7.74 24.95
CA LEU A 3 17.72 -7.55 24.15
C LEU A 3 17.89 -6.24 23.36
N LYS A 4 18.00 -6.34 22.04
CA LYS A 4 18.00 -5.17 21.16
C LYS A 4 16.66 -4.46 21.28
N ASN A 5 16.74 -3.16 21.55
CA ASN A 5 15.57 -2.30 21.73
C ASN A 5 14.78 -2.24 20.41
N PRO A 6 13.47 -2.63 20.36
CA PRO A 6 12.68 -2.66 19.13
C PRO A 6 12.31 -1.27 18.59
N TRP A 7 12.77 -0.19 19.26
CA TRP A 7 12.43 1.21 18.94
C TRP A 7 13.64 2.04 18.50
N GLU A 8 14.66 1.43 17.88
CA GLU A 8 15.70 2.25 17.26
C GLU A 8 15.10 3.02 16.06
N PRO A 9 15.36 4.33 15.98
CA PRO A 9 14.84 5.13 14.87
C PRO A 9 15.40 4.58 13.55
N VAL A 10 14.49 4.36 12.61
CA VAL A 10 14.83 3.98 11.24
C VAL A 10 15.86 4.97 10.70
N GLN A 11 17.05 4.48 10.38
CA GLN A 11 18.11 5.28 9.80
C GLN A 11 17.61 5.92 8.51
N THR A 12 17.76 7.22 8.41
CA THR A 12 17.46 8.02 7.23
C THR A 12 18.11 7.38 6.00
N PHE A 13 17.27 6.94 5.07
CA PHE A 13 17.72 6.36 3.80
C PHE A 13 18.58 7.38 3.05
N SER A 14 19.85 7.06 2.87
CA SER A 14 20.70 7.76 1.90
C SER A 14 20.14 7.51 0.50
N ASN A 15 20.04 8.57 -0.29
CA ASN A 15 19.47 8.66 -1.64
C ASN A 15 20.18 7.80 -2.71
N ASN A 16 20.53 6.56 -2.45
CA ASN A 16 21.27 5.73 -3.40
C ASN A 16 20.69 4.31 -3.54
N GLN A 17 19.34 4.20 -3.58
CA GLN A 17 18.73 2.95 -4.05
C GLN A 17 18.19 3.15 -5.47
N THR A 18 19.00 2.66 -6.38
CA THR A 18 18.74 2.35 -7.78
C THR A 18 17.31 1.86 -7.99
N LEU A 19 16.62 2.49 -8.92
CA LEU A 19 15.30 2.17 -9.46
C LEU A 19 15.27 0.73 -9.99
N ARG A 20 15.07 -0.24 -9.13
CA ARG A 20 14.95 -1.66 -9.48
C ARG A 20 13.58 -1.89 -10.14
N GLY A 21 13.58 -1.93 -11.44
CA GLY A 21 12.40 -2.18 -12.26
C GLY A 21 12.29 -1.30 -13.51
N ARG A 22 13.17 -0.30 -13.66
CA ARG A 22 13.15 0.62 -14.80
C ARG A 22 14.53 0.86 -15.40
N GLU A 23 15.37 -0.20 -15.41
CA GLU A 23 16.61 -0.16 -16.18
C GLU A 23 16.32 -0.43 -17.66
N LEU A 24 15.75 0.55 -18.33
CA LEU A 24 16.03 0.70 -19.76
C LEU A 24 17.40 1.40 -19.85
N HIS A 25 18.43 0.60 -19.97
CA HIS A 25 19.77 1.06 -20.33
C HIS A 25 19.72 1.74 -21.69
N VAL A 26 19.43 3.03 -21.71
CA VAL A 26 19.61 3.85 -22.89
C VAL A 26 20.98 4.53 -22.78
N LYS A 27 21.97 3.87 -23.32
CA LYS A 27 23.21 4.53 -23.72
C LYS A 27 22.87 5.37 -24.95
N ASN A 28 22.83 6.68 -24.79
CA ASN A 28 22.97 7.78 -25.75
C ASN A 28 21.86 8.82 -25.58
N GLY A 29 22.25 10.07 -25.44
CA GLY A 29 21.44 11.22 -24.98
C GLY A 29 20.20 11.62 -25.78
N GLU A 30 19.86 10.99 -26.90
CA GLU A 30 18.66 11.34 -27.70
C GLU A 30 17.45 10.45 -27.40
N ALA A 31 17.67 9.20 -27.01
CA ALA A 31 16.58 8.30 -26.61
C ALA A 31 15.94 8.69 -25.26
N GLY A 32 16.63 9.45 -24.42
CA GLY A 32 16.17 9.88 -23.09
C GLY A 32 14.93 10.75 -23.10
N ILE A 33 14.75 11.59 -24.11
CA ILE A 33 13.59 12.51 -24.18
C ILE A 33 12.31 11.73 -24.50
N LEU A 34 12.33 10.86 -25.49
CA LEU A 34 11.17 10.04 -25.85
C LEU A 34 10.75 9.08 -24.73
N THR A 35 11.72 8.42 -24.11
CA THR A 35 11.43 7.49 -22.99
C THR A 35 10.88 8.24 -21.78
N THR A 36 11.35 9.45 -21.48
CA THR A 36 10.83 10.29 -20.41
C THR A 36 9.38 10.71 -20.67
N GLN A 37 9.03 11.07 -21.89
CA GLN A 37 7.66 11.43 -22.27
C GLN A 37 6.72 10.22 -22.20
N VAL A 38 7.14 9.06 -22.68
CA VAL A 38 6.35 7.81 -22.61
C VAL A 38 6.14 7.41 -21.14
N ASN A 39 7.15 7.49 -20.29
CA ASN A 39 7.00 7.18 -18.86
C ASN A 39 6.00 8.11 -18.18
N LYS A 40 6.05 9.41 -18.45
CA LYS A 40 5.06 10.37 -17.91
C LYS A 40 3.64 10.06 -18.37
N LEU A 41 3.45 9.66 -19.62
CA LEU A 41 2.15 9.26 -20.15
C LEU A 41 1.63 8.00 -19.45
N ILE A 42 2.49 7.01 -19.26
CA ILE A 42 2.15 5.77 -18.54
C ILE A 42 1.79 6.08 -17.06
N ASP A 43 2.57 6.90 -16.38
CA ASP A 43 2.32 7.26 -14.99
C ASP A 43 1.02 8.10 -14.84
N TRP A 44 0.73 8.96 -15.82
CA TRP A 44 -0.55 9.65 -15.89
C TRP A 44 -1.72 8.67 -16.07
N GLY A 45 -1.61 7.72 -16.98
CA GLY A 45 -2.64 6.69 -17.21
C GLY A 45 -2.87 5.84 -15.96
N ARG A 46 -1.80 5.37 -15.30
CA ARG A 46 -1.86 4.59 -14.05
C ARG A 46 -2.48 5.39 -12.90
N SER A 47 -2.09 6.66 -12.73
CA SER A 47 -2.64 7.50 -11.66
C SER A 47 -4.13 7.82 -11.85
N SER A 48 -4.61 7.83 -13.09
CA SER A 48 -6.00 8.20 -13.41
C SER A 48 -6.97 7.01 -13.39
N SER A 49 -6.49 5.78 -13.30
CA SER A 49 -7.31 4.57 -13.27
C SER A 49 -6.70 3.56 -12.28
N LEU A 50 -6.99 3.77 -10.99
CA LEU A 50 -6.59 2.87 -9.92
C LEU A 50 -7.79 2.04 -9.49
N TRP A 51 -7.67 0.72 -9.53
CA TRP A 51 -8.75 -0.19 -9.17
C TRP A 51 -8.51 -0.78 -7.77
N PRO A 52 -9.28 -0.32 -6.77
CA PRO A 52 -9.15 -0.82 -5.41
C PRO A 52 -9.57 -2.29 -5.29
N SER A 53 -8.82 -3.04 -4.50
CA SER A 53 -9.21 -4.37 -4.05
C SER A 53 -10.30 -4.26 -2.98
N LEU A 54 -11.31 -5.11 -3.06
CA LEU A 54 -12.36 -5.21 -2.05
C LEU A 54 -11.80 -5.93 -0.81
N PHE A 55 -11.19 -5.17 0.11
CA PHE A 55 -10.55 -5.71 1.29
C PHE A 55 -10.76 -4.83 2.52
N GLY A 56 -11.78 -5.14 3.31
CA GLY A 56 -12.12 -4.44 4.54
C GLY A 56 -12.00 -5.36 5.75
N LEU A 57 -11.32 -4.94 6.82
CA LEU A 57 -11.03 -5.76 8.00
C LEU A 57 -11.87 -5.40 9.23
N ALA A 58 -12.26 -4.13 9.37
CA ALA A 58 -12.96 -3.64 10.56
C ALA A 58 -13.78 -2.38 10.27
N CYS A 59 -14.04 -1.56 11.30
CA CYS A 59 -14.88 -0.35 11.20
C CYS A 59 -14.45 0.63 10.09
N CYS A 60 -13.16 0.76 9.79
CA CYS A 60 -12.70 1.61 8.69
C CYS A 60 -13.25 1.17 7.31
N ALA A 61 -13.64 -0.08 7.16
CA ALA A 61 -14.28 -0.55 5.94
C ALA A 61 -15.65 0.11 5.69
N ILE A 62 -16.36 0.50 6.74
CA ILE A 62 -17.64 1.22 6.64
C ILE A 62 -17.40 2.61 6.04
N GLU A 63 -16.37 3.31 6.52
CA GLU A 63 -15.99 4.61 5.96
C GLU A 63 -15.45 4.49 4.53
N MET A 64 -14.75 3.41 4.22
CA MET A 64 -14.33 3.11 2.85
C MET A 64 -15.55 2.90 1.93
N MET A 65 -16.59 2.20 2.37
CA MET A 65 -17.84 2.07 1.62
C MET A 65 -18.56 3.42 1.49
N SER A 66 -18.56 4.23 2.56
CA SER A 66 -19.13 5.57 2.53
C SER A 66 -18.44 6.50 1.53
N THR A 67 -17.13 6.31 1.30
CA THR A 67 -16.37 7.06 0.30
C THR A 67 -16.79 6.73 -1.14
N SER A 68 -17.39 5.56 -1.35
CA SER A 68 -17.95 5.14 -2.65
C SER A 68 -19.41 5.59 -2.83
N ALA A 69 -20.03 6.18 -1.80
CA ALA A 69 -21.40 6.67 -1.87
C ALA A 69 -21.48 8.00 -2.63
N ASP A 70 -22.67 8.35 -3.11
CA ASP A 70 -22.94 9.47 -4.00
C ASP A 70 -22.37 10.82 -3.55
N ARG A 71 -22.29 11.05 -2.23
CA ARG A 71 -21.77 12.31 -1.69
C ARG A 71 -20.28 12.51 -1.97
N PHE A 72 -19.48 11.43 -1.90
CA PHE A 72 -18.01 11.48 -1.99
C PHE A 72 -17.50 10.94 -3.31
N ASP A 73 -18.07 9.86 -3.77
CA ASP A 73 -17.89 9.19 -5.05
C ASP A 73 -16.44 9.16 -5.57
N MET A 74 -15.71 8.12 -5.19
CA MET A 74 -14.33 7.88 -5.64
C MET A 74 -14.22 7.69 -7.17
N ALA A 75 -15.33 7.43 -7.87
CA ALA A 75 -15.36 7.29 -9.32
C ALA A 75 -14.83 8.54 -10.02
N ARG A 76 -15.09 9.73 -9.47
CA ARG A 76 -14.58 11.01 -10.00
C ARG A 76 -13.06 11.11 -10.03
N PHE A 77 -12.39 10.29 -9.21
CA PHE A 77 -10.93 10.23 -9.10
C PHE A 77 -10.33 9.03 -9.83
N GLY A 78 -11.16 8.26 -10.55
CA GLY A 78 -10.72 7.09 -11.30
C GLY A 78 -10.67 5.78 -10.52
N ALA A 79 -11.33 5.70 -9.35
CA ALA A 79 -11.39 4.52 -8.50
C ALA A 79 -12.83 3.99 -8.35
N GLU A 80 -13.56 3.88 -9.46
CA GLU A 80 -14.95 3.43 -9.47
C GLU A 80 -15.08 1.93 -9.15
N VAL A 81 -14.17 1.12 -9.70
CA VAL A 81 -14.36 -0.32 -9.73
C VAL A 81 -13.61 -1.00 -8.60
N TYR A 82 -14.34 -1.41 -7.57
CA TYR A 82 -13.84 -2.30 -6.53
C TYR A 82 -13.78 -3.74 -7.05
N ARG A 83 -12.59 -4.30 -7.12
CA ARG A 83 -12.38 -5.68 -7.58
C ARG A 83 -12.35 -6.66 -6.40
N ALA A 84 -13.15 -7.72 -6.49
CA ALA A 84 -13.12 -8.82 -5.53
C ALA A 84 -11.89 -9.71 -5.72
N SER A 85 -11.41 -9.84 -6.97
CA SER A 85 -10.20 -10.59 -7.28
C SER A 85 -8.95 -9.71 -7.13
N PRO A 86 -8.00 -10.06 -6.27
CA PRO A 86 -6.75 -9.31 -6.13
C PRO A 86 -5.92 -9.28 -7.41
N ARG A 87 -6.05 -10.27 -8.28
CA ARG A 87 -5.35 -10.33 -9.58
C ARG A 87 -5.80 -9.26 -10.59
N GLN A 88 -6.91 -8.60 -10.32
CA GLN A 88 -7.48 -7.54 -11.17
C GLN A 88 -7.44 -6.16 -10.48
N ALA A 89 -6.79 -6.06 -9.33
CA ALA A 89 -6.70 -4.83 -8.55
C ALA A 89 -5.25 -4.32 -8.53
N ASP A 90 -5.11 -3.00 -8.59
CA ASP A 90 -3.83 -2.30 -8.56
C ASP A 90 -3.56 -1.66 -7.19
N LEU A 91 -4.62 -1.38 -6.44
CA LEU A 91 -4.58 -0.72 -5.15
C LEU A 91 -5.16 -1.62 -4.06
N MET A 92 -4.43 -1.80 -2.95
CA MET A 92 -4.93 -2.43 -1.74
C MET A 92 -5.19 -1.36 -0.67
N ILE A 93 -6.44 -1.25 -0.20
CA ILE A 93 -6.77 -0.41 0.94
C ILE A 93 -6.96 -1.31 2.15
N VAL A 94 -6.00 -1.29 3.08
CA VAL A 94 -6.11 -2.05 4.33
C VAL A 94 -6.91 -1.22 5.32
N ALA A 95 -8.22 -1.48 5.38
CA ALA A 95 -9.17 -0.71 6.15
C ALA A 95 -9.46 -1.36 7.51
N GLY A 96 -8.73 -0.96 8.53
CA GLY A 96 -8.96 -1.36 9.92
C GLY A 96 -7.87 -2.24 10.54
N ARG A 97 -8.22 -2.91 11.64
CA ARG A 97 -7.29 -3.73 12.41
C ARG A 97 -7.00 -5.07 11.73
N CYS A 98 -5.74 -5.41 11.63
CA CYS A 98 -5.29 -6.71 11.16
C CYS A 98 -4.97 -7.62 12.34
N SER A 99 -5.62 -8.78 12.45
CA SER A 99 -5.26 -9.78 13.46
C SER A 99 -4.01 -10.56 13.01
N ILE A 100 -3.27 -11.10 13.97
CA ILE A 100 -2.11 -11.97 13.69
C ILE A 100 -2.51 -13.17 12.83
N LYS A 101 -3.70 -13.73 13.05
CA LYS A 101 -4.23 -14.83 12.22
C LYS A 101 -4.58 -14.40 10.80
N MET A 102 -4.89 -13.12 10.58
CA MET A 102 -5.21 -12.57 9.26
C MET A 102 -3.95 -12.08 8.51
N ALA A 103 -2.85 -11.86 9.21
CA ALA A 103 -1.62 -11.36 8.61
C ALA A 103 -1.08 -12.21 7.45
N PRO A 104 -1.03 -13.55 7.52
CA PRO A 104 -0.64 -14.39 6.39
C PRO A 104 -1.58 -14.25 5.19
N VAL A 105 -2.90 -14.16 5.44
CA VAL A 105 -3.91 -13.99 4.38
C VAL A 105 -3.75 -12.64 3.69
N LEU A 106 -3.53 -11.56 4.47
CA LEU A 106 -3.23 -10.24 3.93
C LEU A 106 -2.02 -10.29 2.99
N ARG A 107 -0.97 -10.98 3.40
CA ARG A 107 0.24 -11.16 2.59
C ARG A 107 -0.05 -11.93 1.31
N GLN A 108 -0.77 -13.04 1.37
CA GLN A 108 -1.16 -13.81 0.20
C GLN A 108 -1.95 -13.00 -0.81
N ILE A 109 -2.90 -12.18 -0.34
CA ILE A 109 -3.68 -11.29 -1.20
C ILE A 109 -2.78 -10.26 -1.88
N TYR A 110 -1.86 -9.66 -1.12
CA TYR A 110 -0.89 -8.71 -1.67
C TYR A 110 0.00 -9.35 -2.73
N ASP A 111 0.49 -10.56 -2.50
CA ASP A 111 1.37 -11.27 -3.45
C ASP A 111 0.63 -11.70 -4.74
N GLN A 112 -0.69 -11.88 -4.66
CA GLN A 112 -1.54 -12.17 -5.83
C GLN A 112 -1.82 -10.95 -6.71
N MET A 113 -1.60 -9.74 -6.22
CA MET A 113 -1.79 -8.51 -7.00
C MET A 113 -0.68 -8.37 -8.04
N PRO A 114 -1.01 -7.96 -9.29
CA PRO A 114 -0.01 -7.71 -10.32
C PRO A 114 0.84 -6.47 -9.99
N ASP A 115 2.06 -6.42 -10.52
CA ASP A 115 2.90 -5.23 -10.45
C ASP A 115 2.60 -4.30 -11.65
N PRO A 116 2.55 -2.98 -11.48
CA PRO A 116 2.77 -2.20 -10.24
C PRO A 116 1.55 -2.21 -9.32
N LYS A 117 1.79 -2.26 -8.01
CA LYS A 117 0.75 -2.29 -6.98
C LYS A 117 1.06 -1.31 -5.86
N TRP A 118 0.03 -0.78 -5.23
CA TRP A 118 0.14 0.21 -4.16
C TRP A 118 -0.70 -0.19 -2.96
N VAL A 119 -0.30 0.28 -1.78
CA VAL A 119 -0.99 -0.04 -0.52
C VAL A 119 -1.27 1.24 0.26
N ILE A 120 -2.53 1.40 0.67
CA ILE A 120 -2.96 2.43 1.61
C ILE A 120 -3.31 1.76 2.95
N ALA A 121 -2.69 2.21 4.03
CA ALA A 121 -3.07 1.84 5.39
C ALA A 121 -4.09 2.85 5.92
N MET A 122 -5.36 2.43 6.04
CA MET A 122 -6.47 3.28 6.46
C MET A 122 -6.77 3.09 7.93
N GLY A 123 -6.60 4.17 8.69
CA GLY A 123 -6.91 4.26 10.11
C GLY A 123 -5.75 3.92 11.04
N ALA A 124 -5.89 4.30 12.30
CA ALA A 124 -4.88 4.11 13.33
C ALA A 124 -4.53 2.63 13.56
N CYS A 125 -5.52 1.73 13.42
CA CYS A 125 -5.30 0.30 13.60
C CYS A 125 -4.38 -0.29 12.52
N ALA A 126 -4.54 0.10 11.27
CA ALA A 126 -3.68 -0.32 10.18
C ALA A 126 -2.28 0.32 10.28
N SER A 127 -2.21 1.57 10.75
CA SER A 127 -0.96 2.33 10.81
C SER A 127 -0.05 1.90 11.98
N CYS A 128 -0.62 1.69 13.19
CA CYS A 128 0.16 1.42 14.40
C CYS A 128 -0.53 0.50 15.42
N GLY A 129 -1.62 -0.18 15.04
CA GLY A 129 -2.42 -0.97 15.98
C GLY A 129 -3.49 -0.16 16.74
N GLY A 130 -3.39 1.18 16.75
CA GLY A 130 -4.36 2.08 17.35
C GLY A 130 -4.59 1.81 18.84
N VAL A 131 -5.86 1.74 19.24
CA VAL A 131 -6.27 1.44 20.63
C VAL A 131 -6.12 -0.05 21.01
N PHE A 132 -5.83 -0.92 20.05
CA PHE A 132 -5.74 -2.37 20.24
C PHE A 132 -4.29 -2.84 20.43
N ASN A 133 -3.62 -2.35 21.46
CA ASN A 133 -2.27 -2.81 21.80
C ASN A 133 -2.33 -4.13 22.57
N ASN A 134 -2.54 -5.22 21.87
CA ASN A 134 -2.59 -6.56 22.45
C ASN A 134 -1.88 -7.59 21.54
N TYR A 135 -1.71 -8.81 22.10
CA TYR A 135 -1.00 -9.90 21.42
C TYR A 135 -1.73 -10.47 20.18
N ALA A 136 -3.00 -10.15 19.98
CA ALA A 136 -3.80 -10.70 18.89
C ALA A 136 -3.82 -9.82 17.64
N ILE A 137 -3.41 -8.56 17.75
CA ILE A 137 -3.45 -7.55 16.69
C ILE A 137 -2.05 -7.15 16.26
N VAL A 138 -1.85 -7.08 14.95
CA VAL A 138 -0.60 -6.60 14.36
C VAL A 138 -0.47 -5.10 14.58
N GLN A 139 0.66 -4.69 15.16
CA GLN A 139 0.94 -3.29 15.47
C GLN A 139 1.55 -2.57 14.24
N GLY A 140 0.69 -2.31 13.23
CA GLY A 140 1.06 -1.72 11.95
C GLY A 140 1.15 -2.76 10.81
N VAL A 141 0.43 -2.52 9.72
CA VAL A 141 0.45 -3.40 8.52
C VAL A 141 1.71 -3.23 7.69
N ASP A 142 2.46 -2.16 7.93
CA ASP A 142 3.79 -1.90 7.36
C ASP A 142 4.83 -2.99 7.70
N LYS A 143 4.56 -3.79 8.72
CA LYS A 143 5.37 -4.97 9.08
C LYS A 143 5.11 -6.19 8.17
N ILE A 144 4.00 -6.20 7.46
CA ILE A 144 3.55 -7.33 6.62
C ILE A 144 3.69 -7.00 5.14
N VAL A 145 3.22 -5.81 4.74
CA VAL A 145 3.22 -5.34 3.34
C VAL A 145 3.82 -3.93 3.26
N PRO A 146 4.47 -3.57 2.16
CA PRO A 146 4.95 -2.20 1.98
C PRO A 146 3.75 -1.26 1.87
N VAL A 147 3.77 -0.16 2.64
CA VAL A 147 2.69 0.83 2.68
C VAL A 147 3.16 2.13 2.03
N ASP A 148 2.40 2.62 1.04
CA ASP A 148 2.70 3.85 0.33
C ASP A 148 2.16 5.09 1.02
N VAL A 149 0.94 5.00 1.56
CA VAL A 149 0.24 6.10 2.22
C VAL A 149 -0.42 5.63 3.50
N PHE A 150 -0.24 6.41 4.57
CA PHE A 150 -0.92 6.21 5.85
C PHE A 150 -2.00 7.27 6.03
N ILE A 151 -3.22 6.84 6.39
CA ILE A 151 -4.35 7.72 6.63
C ILE A 151 -4.72 7.65 8.11
N PRO A 152 -4.49 8.73 8.88
CA PRO A 152 -4.80 8.75 10.31
C PRO A 152 -6.31 8.88 10.54
N GLY A 153 -6.77 8.38 11.68
CA GLY A 153 -8.17 8.46 12.13
C GLY A 153 -8.64 7.15 12.77
N CYS A 154 -9.75 7.21 13.52
CA CYS A 154 -10.32 6.03 14.17
C CYS A 154 -11.85 6.12 14.26
N PRO A 155 -12.59 5.85 13.17
CA PRO A 155 -12.14 5.74 11.78
C PRO A 155 -11.79 7.10 11.16
N PRO A 156 -10.98 7.15 10.09
CA PRO A 156 -10.82 8.37 9.31
C PRO A 156 -12.10 8.69 8.55
N THR A 157 -12.38 9.95 8.32
CA THR A 157 -13.53 10.38 7.51
C THR A 157 -13.34 10.03 6.03
N PRO A 158 -14.43 9.95 5.24
CA PRO A 158 -14.33 9.72 3.80
C PRO A 158 -13.45 10.74 3.08
N GLU A 159 -13.48 12.01 3.50
CA GLU A 159 -12.64 13.08 2.95
C GLU A 159 -11.14 12.79 3.19
N MET A 160 -10.79 12.23 4.35
CA MET A 160 -9.40 11.85 4.65
C MET A 160 -8.94 10.72 3.74
N LEU A 161 -9.82 9.76 3.43
CA LEU A 161 -9.50 8.70 2.47
C LEU A 161 -9.30 9.27 1.06
N LEU A 162 -10.16 10.16 0.61
CA LEU A 162 -10.00 10.86 -0.67
C LEU A 162 -8.71 11.67 -0.73
N PHE A 163 -8.37 12.35 0.36
CA PHE A 163 -7.09 13.06 0.45
C PHE A 163 -5.90 12.11 0.31
N GLY A 164 -5.92 10.98 1.04
CA GLY A 164 -4.86 9.96 0.94
C GLY A 164 -4.78 9.32 -0.45
N PHE A 165 -5.92 9.15 -1.11
CA PHE A 165 -5.97 8.67 -2.49
C PHE A 165 -5.34 9.66 -3.48
N ASN A 166 -5.66 10.95 -3.35
CA ASN A 166 -5.05 12.01 -4.16
C ASN A 166 -3.53 12.11 -3.92
N GLU A 167 -3.09 11.91 -2.69
CA GLU A 167 -1.67 11.88 -2.34
C GLU A 167 -0.96 10.70 -3.01
N LEU A 168 -1.60 9.53 -3.06
CA LEU A 168 -1.08 8.38 -3.79
C LEU A 168 -0.98 8.67 -5.29
N GLN A 169 -2.02 9.26 -5.88
CA GLN A 169 -1.99 9.66 -7.30
C GLN A 169 -0.84 10.63 -7.60
N ARG A 170 -0.59 11.58 -6.67
CA ARG A 170 0.54 12.51 -6.77
C ARG A 170 1.87 11.76 -6.78
N LYS A 171 2.07 10.81 -5.85
CA LYS A 171 3.28 9.96 -5.79
C LYS A 171 3.51 9.19 -7.10
N ILE A 172 2.45 8.62 -7.67
CA ILE A 172 2.54 7.87 -8.93
C ILE A 172 2.97 8.79 -10.08
N ARG A 173 2.40 10.00 -10.18
CA ARG A 173 2.78 10.98 -11.21
C ARG A 173 4.21 11.47 -11.07
N GLU A 174 4.70 11.61 -9.85
CA GLU A 174 6.07 12.00 -9.54
C GLU A 174 7.06 10.84 -9.74
N GLY A 175 6.57 9.62 -9.96
CA GLY A 175 7.40 8.43 -10.15
C GLY A 175 8.15 8.02 -8.90
N VAL A 176 7.62 8.31 -7.72
CA VAL A 176 8.23 7.92 -6.44
C VAL A 176 8.20 6.40 -6.32
N PRO A 177 9.34 5.74 -6.05
CA PRO A 177 9.39 4.30 -5.92
C PRO A 177 8.59 3.82 -4.71
N ASN A 178 7.98 2.65 -4.84
CA ASN A 178 7.29 2.01 -3.74
C ASN A 178 8.27 1.67 -2.60
N PRO A 179 7.82 1.68 -1.34
CA PRO A 179 8.65 1.31 -0.21
C PRO A 179 9.16 -0.14 -0.34
N PRO A 180 10.33 -0.47 0.23
CA PRO A 180 10.86 -1.82 0.21
C PRO A 180 9.94 -2.79 0.95
N ASP A 181 9.90 -4.03 0.48
CA ASP A 181 9.11 -5.09 1.09
C ASP A 181 9.65 -5.43 2.51
N PRO A 182 8.85 -5.25 3.57
CA PRO A 182 9.32 -5.41 4.95
C PRO A 182 9.72 -6.86 5.28
N LEU A 183 9.03 -7.84 4.72
CA LEU A 183 9.36 -9.25 4.96
C LEU A 183 10.65 -9.67 4.27
N LYS A 184 10.90 -9.18 3.06
CA LYS A 184 12.17 -9.42 2.36
C LYS A 184 13.33 -8.72 3.06
N ALA A 185 13.09 -7.53 3.60
CA ALA A 185 14.11 -6.77 4.31
C ALA A 185 14.45 -7.37 5.69
N SER A 186 13.47 -7.91 6.41
CA SER A 186 13.65 -8.50 7.75
C SER A 186 14.02 -9.97 7.74
N GLY A 187 13.88 -10.66 6.59
CA GLY A 187 14.03 -12.12 6.50
C GLY A 187 12.99 -12.91 7.32
N MET A 188 11.91 -12.23 7.74
CA MET A 188 10.85 -12.86 8.51
C MET A 188 9.93 -13.67 7.60
N LYS A 189 9.63 -14.90 8.01
CA LYS A 189 8.67 -15.76 7.33
C LYS A 189 7.34 -15.74 8.08
N LEU A 190 6.25 -15.57 7.37
CA LEU A 190 4.91 -15.76 7.91
C LEU A 190 4.48 -17.21 7.69
N VAL A 191 3.96 -17.81 8.74
CA VAL A 191 3.36 -19.14 8.64
C VAL A 191 1.90 -18.98 8.22
N GLY A 192 1.52 -19.55 7.10
CA GLY A 192 0.15 -19.56 6.61
C GLY A 192 -0.81 -20.32 7.54
N PRO A 193 -2.14 -20.17 7.35
CA PRO A 193 -3.15 -20.81 8.20
C PRO A 193 -3.11 -22.34 8.13
N ILE A 194 -2.45 -22.94 7.14
CA ILE A 194 -2.28 -24.39 6.95
C ILE A 194 -0.86 -24.86 7.36
N GLY A 195 -0.06 -23.96 7.95
CA GLY A 195 1.33 -24.30 8.34
C GLY A 195 2.37 -24.22 7.22
N GLU A 196 1.99 -23.74 6.04
CA GLU A 196 2.92 -23.47 4.95
C GLU A 196 3.68 -22.15 5.19
N GLU A 197 4.98 -22.14 4.94
CA GLU A 197 5.80 -20.92 4.97
C GLU A 197 5.49 -20.07 3.72
N LEU A 198 5.19 -18.79 3.94
CA LEU A 198 4.90 -17.78 2.92
C LEU A 198 6.10 -16.87 2.69
#